data_7e8dece6a6bc68ffdd3fc794d7a410b5
#
_entry.id   7e8dece6a6bc68ffdd3fc794d7a410b5
#
_cell.length_a   1.000
_cell.length_b   1.000
_cell.length_c   1.000
_cell.angle_alpha   90.00
_cell.angle_beta   90.00
_cell.angle_gamma   90.00
#
_symmetry.space_group_name_H-M   'P 1'
#
loop_
_entity.id
_entity.type
_entity.pdbx_description
1 polymer ?
#
loop_
_entity_poly.entity_id
_entity_poly.type
_entity_poly.pdbx_seq_one_letter_code
_entity_poly.pdbx_strand_id
1 'polypeptide(L)'
;QEERESLIPCLSRLEEYYNKFVQLEERTYGTRATSGQHHIIDLAALVIFPLKEFRKHEWGINTAHLNEIAAWHIPTWLDSYFVEGEGKEFGGFYNMDYEILMDWIERGILTVSPSPQTIAGYLVNYIHTTPVLEKRDITINEHIWYLFEYDCGQNWHANPAKGYPYYTFQHFTENGKLDRMRVLKESLLAINRNFNKNLCSWFAGMFTALNPSVEEQLTLQPEMFAALSSPHSRPINIILGLLKNLCSHPRFLTDDFLDQTTVLFASDVKAVHQNTLGVLSKLAKEKKEYRDTICCAAAQGLMSRDESTQNKIVKLIQTFGETESPTLKEALSAYAETMLTSTKKELAAYLKDNVSDALSTDKVLLTTLDEQASVASFDYEPMPTILR
;
A
#
# COMPACT_ATOMS: atom_id res chain seq x y z
N GLN A 1 50.78 -9.95 -2.69
CA GLN A 1 50.07 -8.95 -1.89
C GLN A 1 50.83 -7.64 -1.80
N GLU A 2 52.15 -7.64 -1.52
CA GLU A 2 52.97 -6.44 -1.46
C GLU A 2 53.01 -5.70 -2.79
N GLU A 3 53.08 -6.38 -3.92
CA GLU A 3 53.02 -5.76 -5.24
C GLU A 3 51.70 -5.04 -5.50
N ARG A 4 50.55 -5.65 -5.08
CA ARG A 4 49.25 -4.98 -5.17
C ARG A 4 49.19 -3.73 -4.32
N GLU A 5 49.66 -3.77 -3.11
CA GLU A 5 49.67 -2.63 -2.17
C GLU A 5 50.50 -1.47 -2.70
N SER A 6 51.57 -1.76 -3.43
CA SER A 6 52.42 -0.73 -4.07
C SER A 6 51.74 -0.01 -5.24
N LEU A 7 50.79 -0.64 -5.91
CA LEU A 7 50.05 -0.08 -7.04
C LEU A 7 48.87 0.83 -6.63
N ILE A 8 48.35 0.67 -5.41
CA ILE A 8 47.20 1.46 -4.92
C ILE A 8 47.47 2.98 -5.03
N PRO A 9 48.62 3.54 -4.54
CA PRO A 9 48.86 4.95 -4.64
C PRO A 9 48.99 5.45 -6.09
N CYS A 10 49.51 4.61 -7.00
CA CYS A 10 49.63 4.94 -8.41
C CYS A 10 48.26 5.06 -9.09
N LEU A 11 47.37 4.11 -8.82
CA LEU A 11 46.02 4.13 -9.37
C LEU A 11 45.21 5.29 -8.79
N SER A 12 45.29 5.57 -7.49
CA SER A 12 44.61 6.70 -6.87
C SER A 12 45.02 8.03 -7.48
N ARG A 13 46.32 8.23 -7.78
CA ARG A 13 46.82 9.43 -8.46
C ARG A 13 46.35 9.50 -9.92
N LEU A 14 46.33 8.39 -10.61
CA LEU A 14 45.85 8.31 -12.00
C LEU A 14 44.38 8.71 -12.08
N GLU A 15 43.60 8.24 -11.15
CA GLU A 15 42.19 8.57 -11.03
C GLU A 15 41.95 10.04 -10.70
N GLU A 16 42.61 10.59 -9.68
CA GLU A 16 42.54 12.04 -9.36
C GLU A 16 42.87 12.90 -10.57
N TYR A 17 43.95 12.55 -11.29
CA TYR A 17 44.32 13.22 -12.50
C TYR A 17 43.25 13.12 -13.58
N TYR A 18 42.69 11.95 -13.76
CA TYR A 18 41.67 11.68 -14.75
C TYR A 18 40.37 12.43 -14.44
N ASN A 19 39.87 12.37 -13.22
CA ASN A 19 38.68 13.10 -12.79
C ASN A 19 38.83 14.61 -12.94
N LYS A 20 40.02 15.14 -12.65
CA LYS A 20 40.33 16.54 -12.84
C LYS A 20 40.36 16.94 -14.33
N PHE A 21 40.87 16.07 -15.17
CA PHE A 21 40.94 16.29 -16.62
C PHE A 21 39.57 16.24 -17.27
N VAL A 22 38.76 15.24 -16.91
CA VAL A 22 37.35 15.08 -17.37
C VAL A 22 36.51 16.27 -16.97
N GLN A 23 36.60 16.73 -15.72
CA GLN A 23 35.85 17.90 -15.28
C GLN A 23 36.23 19.18 -16.05
N LEU A 24 37.46 19.29 -16.49
CA LEU A 24 37.95 20.41 -17.33
C LEU A 24 37.40 20.31 -18.77
N GLU A 25 37.39 19.09 -19.36
CA GLU A 25 36.89 18.88 -20.72
C GLU A 25 35.36 19.00 -20.79
N GLU A 26 34.60 18.45 -19.83
CA GLU A 26 33.16 18.60 -19.78
C GLU A 26 32.69 20.06 -19.67
N ARG A 27 33.43 20.89 -18.94
CA ARG A 27 33.16 22.32 -18.87
C ARG A 27 33.46 23.08 -20.16
N THR A 28 34.37 22.56 -20.98
CA THR A 28 34.86 23.28 -22.18
C THR A 28 34.14 22.82 -23.45
N TYR A 29 33.75 21.57 -23.59
CA TYR A 29 33.25 21.00 -24.86
C TYR A 29 32.03 20.09 -24.79
N GLY A 30 31.48 19.77 -23.61
CA GLY A 30 30.32 18.89 -23.48
C GLY A 30 30.52 17.44 -23.99
N THR A 31 31.78 17.03 -24.19
CA THR A 31 32.14 15.69 -24.64
C THR A 31 32.52 14.82 -23.46
N ARG A 32 31.77 13.70 -23.29
CA ARG A 32 32.19 12.65 -22.37
C ARG A 32 33.59 12.15 -22.74
N ALA A 33 34.45 12.04 -21.77
CA ALA A 33 35.75 11.42 -21.91
C ALA A 33 35.61 10.03 -22.56
N THR A 34 36.62 9.65 -23.34
CA THR A 34 36.58 8.39 -24.07
C THR A 34 36.37 7.21 -23.13
N SER A 35 35.31 6.48 -23.35
CA SER A 35 34.88 5.33 -22.55
C SER A 35 35.97 4.27 -22.28
N GLY A 36 37.02 4.21 -23.09
CA GLY A 36 38.06 3.22 -22.96
C GLY A 36 39.05 3.47 -21.81
N GLN A 37 39.29 4.73 -21.41
CA GLN A 37 40.20 5.03 -20.32
C GLN A 37 39.56 4.74 -18.95
N HIS A 38 38.28 5.09 -18.77
CA HIS A 38 37.52 4.71 -17.58
C HIS A 38 37.45 3.20 -17.42
N HIS A 39 37.22 2.48 -18.51
CA HIS A 39 37.15 1.04 -18.52
C HIS A 39 38.41 0.38 -17.93
N ILE A 40 39.60 0.77 -18.36
CA ILE A 40 40.86 0.21 -17.84
C ILE A 40 41.07 0.53 -16.35
N ILE A 41 40.73 1.76 -15.93
CA ILE A 41 40.87 2.17 -14.53
C ILE A 41 39.91 1.39 -13.65
N ASP A 42 38.65 1.23 -14.06
CA ASP A 42 37.65 0.44 -13.34
C ASP A 42 38.06 -1.02 -13.19
N LEU A 43 38.53 -1.66 -14.27
CA LEU A 43 39.05 -3.03 -14.22
C LEU A 43 40.24 -3.17 -13.26
N ALA A 44 41.19 -2.23 -13.33
CA ALA A 44 42.34 -2.21 -12.42
C ALA A 44 41.91 -2.01 -10.97
N ALA A 45 40.97 -1.13 -10.70
CA ALA A 45 40.43 -0.91 -9.37
C ALA A 45 39.73 -2.15 -8.79
N LEU A 46 38.94 -2.84 -9.57
CA LEU A 46 38.27 -4.11 -9.17
C LEU A 46 39.29 -5.21 -8.81
N VAL A 47 40.42 -5.27 -9.51
CA VAL A 47 41.47 -6.27 -9.27
C VAL A 47 42.36 -5.91 -8.09
N ILE A 48 42.71 -4.62 -7.93
CA ILE A 48 43.80 -4.19 -7.04
C ILE A 48 43.29 -3.64 -5.70
N PHE A 49 42.18 -2.89 -5.69
CA PHE A 49 41.74 -2.20 -4.49
C PHE A 49 41.12 -3.14 -3.45
N PRO A 50 41.52 -3.02 -2.18
CA PRO A 50 40.71 -3.56 -1.07
C PRO A 50 39.41 -2.72 -0.94
N LEU A 51 38.37 -3.28 -0.33
CA LEU A 51 37.05 -2.63 -0.19
C LEU A 51 37.13 -1.21 0.38
N LYS A 52 37.99 -1.00 1.40
CA LYS A 52 38.19 0.31 2.04
C LYS A 52 38.68 1.37 1.04
N GLU A 53 39.55 0.99 0.15
CA GLU A 53 40.08 1.91 -0.86
C GLU A 53 39.07 2.14 -1.98
N PHE A 54 38.45 1.07 -2.46
CA PHE A 54 37.38 1.13 -3.47
C PHE A 54 36.24 2.10 -3.08
N ARG A 55 35.82 2.07 -1.81
CA ARG A 55 34.79 2.98 -1.29
C ARG A 55 35.17 4.46 -1.27
N LYS A 56 36.45 4.80 -1.18
CA LYS A 56 36.88 6.21 -1.17
C LYS A 56 36.58 6.91 -2.48
N HIS A 57 36.42 6.17 -3.55
CA HIS A 57 36.28 6.70 -4.89
C HIS A 57 34.82 6.91 -5.32
N GLU A 58 33.84 6.76 -4.42
CA GLU A 58 32.40 6.94 -4.69
C GLU A 58 31.89 6.22 -5.95
N TRP A 59 32.65 5.25 -6.45
CA TRP A 59 32.30 4.52 -7.64
C TRP A 59 31.41 3.34 -7.32
N GLY A 60 30.41 3.12 -8.20
CA GLY A 60 29.73 1.84 -8.27
C GLY A 60 30.47 0.86 -9.16
N ILE A 61 30.17 -0.41 -8.99
CA ILE A 61 30.68 -1.47 -9.86
C ILE A 61 29.88 -1.48 -11.16
N ASN A 62 30.55 -1.28 -12.29
CA ASN A 62 29.94 -1.55 -13.58
C ASN A 62 29.87 -3.07 -13.79
N THR A 63 28.66 -3.61 -13.95
CA THR A 63 28.43 -5.06 -14.08
C THR A 63 29.13 -5.66 -15.31
N ALA A 64 29.26 -4.91 -16.40
CA ALA A 64 29.98 -5.36 -17.57
C ALA A 64 31.48 -5.52 -17.28
N HIS A 65 32.09 -4.60 -16.54
CA HIS A 65 33.50 -4.65 -16.15
C HIS A 65 33.76 -5.84 -15.22
N LEU A 66 32.89 -6.06 -14.22
CA LEU A 66 33.05 -7.22 -13.35
C LEU A 66 32.89 -8.54 -14.14
N ASN A 67 31.93 -8.63 -15.05
CA ASN A 67 31.76 -9.81 -15.90
C ASN A 67 32.98 -10.14 -16.74
N GLU A 68 33.70 -9.11 -17.21
CA GLU A 68 34.92 -9.29 -17.99
C GLU A 68 36.05 -9.96 -17.21
N ILE A 69 36.22 -9.59 -15.93
CA ILE A 69 37.28 -10.16 -15.08
C ILE A 69 36.84 -11.40 -14.31
N ALA A 70 35.54 -11.64 -14.15
CA ALA A 70 35.01 -12.71 -13.31
C ALA A 70 35.48 -14.12 -13.68
N ALA A 71 35.92 -14.34 -14.94
CA ALA A 71 36.47 -15.62 -15.39
C ALA A 71 37.81 -15.98 -14.72
N TRP A 72 38.56 -14.99 -14.20
CA TRP A 72 39.88 -15.18 -13.62
C TRP A 72 40.11 -14.44 -12.29
N HIS A 73 39.28 -13.44 -11.98
CA HIS A 73 39.34 -12.71 -10.72
C HIS A 73 37.95 -12.26 -10.27
N ILE A 74 37.60 -12.60 -9.03
CA ILE A 74 36.45 -12.06 -8.31
C ILE A 74 36.96 -11.33 -7.08
N PRO A 75 36.65 -10.03 -6.87
CA PRO A 75 37.08 -9.31 -5.67
C PRO A 75 36.58 -10.03 -4.40
N THR A 76 37.48 -10.37 -3.48
CA THR A 76 37.13 -11.11 -2.25
C THR A 76 36.16 -10.36 -1.34
N TRP A 77 35.96 -9.10 -1.56
CA TRP A 77 35.06 -8.21 -0.83
C TRP A 77 33.71 -8.01 -1.53
N LEU A 78 33.48 -8.62 -2.70
CA LEU A 78 32.29 -8.38 -3.51
C LEU A 78 31.00 -8.67 -2.77
N ASP A 79 30.91 -9.79 -2.07
CA ASP A 79 29.74 -10.17 -1.27
C ASP A 79 29.43 -9.14 -0.18
N SER A 80 30.46 -8.67 0.54
CA SER A 80 30.29 -7.63 1.56
C SER A 80 29.80 -6.31 0.95
N TYR A 81 30.34 -5.93 -0.22
CA TYR A 81 29.91 -4.74 -0.94
C TYR A 81 28.46 -4.83 -1.39
N PHE A 82 28.06 -5.99 -1.90
CA PHE A 82 26.69 -6.24 -2.33
C PHE A 82 25.71 -6.10 -1.16
N VAL A 83 25.96 -6.82 -0.04
CA VAL A 83 25.10 -6.78 1.15
C VAL A 83 24.95 -5.36 1.72
N GLU A 84 26.03 -4.58 1.74
CA GLU A 84 25.99 -3.20 2.21
C GLU A 84 25.25 -2.25 1.25
N GLY A 85 25.18 -2.62 -0.02
CA GLY A 85 24.44 -1.90 -1.07
C GLY A 85 22.95 -2.18 -1.07
N GLU A 86 22.50 -3.29 -0.45
CA GLU A 86 21.10 -3.64 -0.41
C GLU A 86 20.23 -2.54 0.23
N GLY A 87 19.10 -2.25 -0.41
CA GLY A 87 18.18 -1.20 0.05
C GLY A 87 18.62 0.23 -0.24
N LYS A 88 19.80 0.45 -0.85
CA LYS A 88 20.24 1.77 -1.32
C LYS A 88 19.84 1.98 -2.77
N GLU A 89 19.55 3.25 -3.11
CA GLU A 89 19.32 3.63 -4.50
C GLU A 89 20.57 3.27 -5.33
N PHE A 90 20.38 2.47 -6.39
CA PHE A 90 21.43 1.89 -7.24
C PHE A 90 22.36 0.85 -6.58
N GLY A 91 22.24 0.53 -5.29
CA GLY A 91 22.97 -0.57 -4.61
C GLY A 91 24.49 -0.59 -4.79
N GLY A 92 25.07 0.47 -5.36
CA GLY A 92 26.50 0.53 -5.72
C GLY A 92 26.87 -0.18 -7.02
N PHE A 93 25.88 -0.71 -7.79
CA PHE A 93 26.11 -1.39 -9.07
C PHE A 93 25.45 -0.64 -10.21
N TYR A 94 26.24 -0.25 -11.23
CA TYR A 94 25.72 0.30 -12.47
C TYR A 94 25.28 -0.81 -13.42
N ASN A 95 24.13 -0.62 -14.04
CA ASN A 95 23.53 -1.56 -14.98
C ASN A 95 23.20 -2.95 -14.39
N MET A 96 23.07 -3.04 -13.05
CA MET A 96 22.56 -4.25 -12.43
C MET A 96 21.08 -4.40 -12.75
N ASP A 97 20.71 -5.61 -13.16
CA ASP A 97 19.33 -6.03 -13.34
C ASP A 97 19.10 -7.45 -12.82
N TYR A 98 17.88 -7.93 -12.91
CA TYR A 98 17.51 -9.26 -12.42
C TYR A 98 18.25 -10.40 -13.14
N GLU A 99 18.45 -10.28 -14.44
CA GLU A 99 19.14 -11.32 -15.24
C GLU A 99 20.62 -11.41 -14.86
N ILE A 100 21.28 -10.28 -14.71
CA ILE A 100 22.69 -10.21 -14.29
C ILE A 100 22.84 -10.73 -12.86
N LEU A 101 21.93 -10.32 -11.95
CA LEU A 101 21.94 -10.80 -10.57
C LEU A 101 21.85 -12.32 -10.50
N MET A 102 20.90 -12.90 -11.23
CA MET A 102 20.72 -14.35 -11.25
C MET A 102 21.90 -15.09 -11.92
N ASP A 103 22.44 -14.56 -13.00
CA ASP A 103 23.64 -15.10 -13.64
C ASP A 103 24.84 -15.11 -12.67
N TRP A 104 25.03 -14.05 -11.91
CA TRP A 104 26.13 -13.97 -10.94
C TRP A 104 25.98 -14.98 -9.79
N ILE A 105 24.77 -15.22 -9.32
CA ILE A 105 24.49 -16.27 -8.32
C ILE A 105 24.75 -17.65 -8.92
N GLU A 106 24.23 -17.93 -10.11
CA GLU A 106 24.38 -19.22 -10.79
C GLU A 106 25.85 -19.56 -11.11
N ARG A 107 26.64 -18.54 -11.42
CA ARG A 107 28.09 -18.69 -11.70
C ARG A 107 28.97 -18.65 -10.45
N GLY A 108 28.38 -18.38 -9.28
CA GLY A 108 29.13 -18.22 -8.02
C GLY A 108 30.00 -16.96 -7.95
N ILE A 109 29.69 -15.94 -8.76
CA ILE A 109 30.31 -14.62 -8.68
C ILE A 109 29.86 -13.90 -7.41
N LEU A 110 28.56 -13.99 -7.09
CA LEU A 110 27.97 -13.67 -5.79
C LEU A 110 27.69 -14.97 -5.05
N THR A 111 28.17 -15.08 -3.80
CA THR A 111 27.94 -16.27 -2.96
C THR A 111 26.92 -16.02 -1.87
N VAL A 112 26.58 -14.77 -1.59
CA VAL A 112 25.51 -14.36 -0.66
C VAL A 112 24.15 -14.40 -1.36
N SER A 113 23.13 -14.76 -0.59
CA SER A 113 21.75 -14.69 -1.06
C SER A 113 21.22 -13.26 -0.94
N PRO A 114 20.75 -12.64 -2.04
CA PRO A 114 20.11 -11.33 -1.97
C PRO A 114 18.86 -11.35 -1.11
N SER A 115 18.54 -10.21 -0.48
CA SER A 115 17.28 -10.09 0.23
C SER A 115 16.07 -10.17 -0.72
N PRO A 116 14.90 -10.66 -0.26
CA PRO A 116 13.69 -10.67 -1.06
C PRO A 116 13.31 -9.29 -1.63
N GLN A 117 13.56 -8.23 -0.88
CA GLN A 117 13.31 -6.86 -1.33
C GLN A 117 14.25 -6.47 -2.49
N THR A 118 15.52 -6.84 -2.43
CA THR A 118 16.48 -6.60 -3.52
C THR A 118 16.09 -7.35 -4.78
N ILE A 119 15.72 -8.63 -4.63
CA ILE A 119 15.23 -9.45 -5.74
C ILE A 119 14.00 -8.80 -6.39
N ALA A 120 13.00 -8.42 -5.59
CA ALA A 120 11.79 -7.77 -6.09
C ALA A 120 12.09 -6.45 -6.81
N GLY A 121 13.02 -5.65 -6.28
CA GLY A 121 13.43 -4.37 -6.85
C GLY A 121 14.05 -4.49 -8.25
N TYR A 122 14.82 -5.55 -8.51
CA TYR A 122 15.33 -5.84 -9.85
C TYR A 122 14.31 -6.53 -10.75
N LEU A 123 13.53 -7.48 -10.19
CA LEU A 123 12.54 -8.25 -10.93
C LEU A 123 11.41 -7.39 -11.50
N VAL A 124 11.02 -6.33 -10.80
CA VAL A 124 9.91 -5.45 -11.22
C VAL A 124 10.11 -4.85 -12.61
N ASN A 125 11.35 -4.64 -13.05
CA ASN A 125 11.66 -4.15 -14.39
C ASN A 125 11.22 -5.12 -15.49
N TYR A 126 11.09 -6.41 -15.17
CA TYR A 126 10.73 -7.48 -16.09
C TYR A 126 9.28 -7.93 -15.97
N ILE A 127 8.45 -7.22 -15.18
CA ILE A 127 7.04 -7.58 -14.93
C ILE A 127 6.19 -7.74 -16.21
N HIS A 128 6.69 -7.28 -17.35
CA HIS A 128 6.05 -7.42 -18.68
C HIS A 128 6.80 -8.34 -19.64
N THR A 129 7.90 -8.93 -19.20
CA THR A 129 8.80 -9.69 -20.06
C THR A 129 8.70 -11.17 -19.70
N THR A 130 7.61 -11.80 -20.14
CA THR A 130 7.34 -13.22 -19.83
C THR A 130 8.51 -14.17 -20.14
N PRO A 131 9.27 -14.04 -21.25
CA PRO A 131 10.41 -14.90 -21.48
C PRO A 131 11.51 -14.83 -20.41
N VAL A 132 11.74 -13.66 -19.81
CA VAL A 132 12.72 -13.51 -18.73
C VAL A 132 12.19 -14.16 -17.45
N LEU A 133 10.91 -13.96 -17.14
CA LEU A 133 10.28 -14.55 -15.95
C LEU A 133 10.20 -16.07 -16.04
N GLU A 134 10.04 -16.63 -17.24
CA GLU A 134 9.97 -18.08 -17.49
C GLU A 134 11.31 -18.79 -17.57
N LYS A 135 12.40 -18.03 -17.62
CA LYS A 135 13.75 -18.61 -17.84
C LYS A 135 14.21 -19.48 -16.67
N ARG A 136 13.73 -19.19 -15.46
CA ARG A 136 14.14 -19.89 -14.24
C ARG A 136 12.92 -20.28 -13.40
N ASP A 137 12.85 -21.52 -12.98
CA ASP A 137 11.75 -22.01 -12.15
C ASP A 137 11.62 -21.24 -10.83
N ILE A 138 12.73 -20.86 -10.21
CA ILE A 138 12.74 -20.07 -8.96
C ILE A 138 12.06 -18.73 -9.14
N THR A 139 12.13 -18.11 -10.33
CA THR A 139 11.46 -16.85 -10.61
C THR A 139 9.95 -16.96 -10.47
N ILE A 140 9.36 -18.01 -11.03
CA ILE A 140 7.91 -18.25 -10.99
C ILE A 140 7.48 -18.80 -9.63
N ASN A 141 8.27 -19.72 -9.05
CA ASN A 141 7.87 -20.43 -7.84
C ASN A 141 8.04 -19.57 -6.58
N GLU A 142 9.02 -18.63 -6.59
CA GLU A 142 9.38 -17.87 -5.40
C GLU A 142 9.44 -16.36 -5.65
N HIS A 143 10.31 -15.89 -6.54
CA HIS A 143 10.67 -14.48 -6.64
C HIS A 143 9.51 -13.58 -7.06
N ILE A 144 8.59 -14.05 -7.89
CA ILE A 144 7.43 -13.28 -8.35
C ILE A 144 6.50 -12.89 -7.19
N TRP A 145 6.48 -13.68 -6.11
CA TRP A 145 5.65 -13.43 -4.93
C TRP A 145 6.17 -12.28 -4.10
N TYR A 146 7.46 -11.97 -4.16
CA TYR A 146 8.04 -10.81 -3.51
C TYR A 146 7.47 -9.49 -4.05
N LEU A 147 6.96 -9.47 -5.29
CA LEU A 147 6.26 -8.32 -5.86
C LEU A 147 4.94 -7.99 -5.15
N PHE A 148 4.37 -8.93 -4.39
CA PHE A 148 3.19 -8.68 -3.55
C PHE A 148 3.58 -8.23 -2.14
N GLU A 149 4.83 -8.39 -1.74
CA GLU A 149 5.31 -8.14 -0.39
C GLU A 149 6.05 -6.81 -0.24
N TYR A 150 6.71 -6.35 -1.31
CA TYR A 150 7.56 -5.16 -1.29
C TYR A 150 7.06 -4.10 -2.28
N ASP A 151 7.11 -2.82 -1.88
CA ASP A 151 6.85 -1.70 -2.78
C ASP A 151 8.10 -1.45 -3.65
N CYS A 152 8.04 -1.89 -4.88
CA CYS A 152 9.08 -1.72 -5.88
C CYS A 152 8.58 -0.87 -7.08
N GLY A 153 7.47 -0.16 -6.92
CA GLY A 153 6.88 0.65 -7.98
C GLY A 153 6.20 -0.17 -9.10
N GLN A 154 5.65 -1.34 -8.80
CA GLN A 154 4.99 -2.23 -9.76
C GLN A 154 3.97 -1.51 -10.64
N ASN A 155 3.21 -0.59 -10.07
CA ASN A 155 2.23 0.23 -10.77
C ASN A 155 2.86 1.20 -11.80
N TRP A 156 4.13 1.54 -11.66
CA TRP A 156 4.88 2.36 -12.63
C TRP A 156 5.44 1.49 -13.75
N HIS A 157 6.04 0.37 -13.40
CA HIS A 157 6.61 -0.58 -14.36
C HIS A 157 5.53 -1.29 -15.17
N ALA A 158 4.37 -1.54 -14.58
CA ALA A 158 3.19 -2.11 -15.23
C ALA A 158 2.49 -1.16 -16.21
N ASN A 159 3.18 -0.25 -16.83
CA ASN A 159 2.80 0.78 -17.80
C ASN A 159 1.32 0.69 -18.29
N PRO A 160 0.36 1.36 -17.60
CA PRO A 160 -1.05 1.33 -17.97
C PRO A 160 -1.32 1.90 -19.37
N ALA A 161 -0.44 2.78 -19.86
CA ALA A 161 -0.53 3.40 -21.18
C ALA A 161 -0.33 2.41 -22.32
N LYS A 162 0.29 1.24 -22.06
CA LYS A 162 0.42 0.15 -23.05
C LYS A 162 -0.77 -0.82 -23.07
N GLY A 163 -1.83 -0.56 -22.27
CA GLY A 163 -3.10 -1.28 -22.36
C GLY A 163 -3.20 -2.59 -21.55
N TYR A 164 -2.12 -3.08 -20.97
CA TYR A 164 -2.11 -4.39 -20.29
C TYR A 164 -1.37 -4.36 -18.95
N PRO A 165 -1.85 -3.60 -17.95
CA PRO A 165 -1.11 -3.43 -16.68
C PRO A 165 -0.99 -4.73 -15.86
N TYR A 166 -1.76 -5.75 -16.19
CA TYR A 166 -1.80 -7.03 -15.44
C TYR A 166 -1.50 -8.24 -16.34
N TYR A 167 -1.02 -8.01 -17.56
CA TYR A 167 -0.86 -9.04 -18.61
C TYR A 167 -0.11 -10.27 -18.11
N THR A 168 1.02 -10.09 -17.47
CA THR A 168 1.84 -11.21 -16.99
C THR A 168 1.09 -12.11 -16.00
N PHE A 169 0.41 -11.53 -15.03
CA PHE A 169 -0.34 -12.31 -14.04
C PHE A 169 -1.56 -13.00 -14.66
N GLN A 170 -2.26 -12.33 -15.58
CA GLN A 170 -3.34 -12.94 -16.35
C GLN A 170 -2.83 -14.11 -17.19
N HIS A 171 -1.79 -13.87 -17.99
CA HIS A 171 -1.17 -14.88 -18.84
C HIS A 171 -0.69 -16.11 -18.05
N PHE A 172 0.00 -15.88 -16.94
CA PHE A 172 0.53 -17.01 -16.14
C PHE A 172 -0.54 -17.77 -15.36
N THR A 173 -1.61 -17.10 -14.93
CA THR A 173 -2.75 -17.78 -14.31
C THR A 173 -3.55 -18.58 -15.34
N GLU A 174 -3.76 -18.05 -16.55
CA GLU A 174 -4.47 -18.74 -17.63
C GLU A 174 -3.71 -19.99 -18.13
N ASN A 175 -2.37 -19.91 -18.17
CA ASN A 175 -1.52 -21.02 -18.59
C ASN A 175 -1.12 -21.98 -17.45
N GLY A 176 -1.65 -21.77 -16.24
CA GLY A 176 -1.39 -22.63 -15.08
C GLY A 176 0.03 -22.55 -14.52
N LYS A 177 0.82 -21.52 -14.89
CA LYS A 177 2.17 -21.29 -14.36
C LYS A 177 2.16 -20.66 -12.97
N LEU A 178 1.17 -19.84 -12.67
CA LEU A 178 0.90 -19.31 -11.33
C LEU A 178 -0.40 -19.91 -10.81
N ASP A 179 -0.41 -20.23 -9.52
CA ASP A 179 -1.64 -20.59 -8.82
C ASP A 179 -2.57 -19.37 -8.81
N ARG A 180 -3.67 -19.50 -9.53
CA ARG A 180 -4.67 -18.43 -9.69
C ARG A 180 -5.27 -17.99 -8.36
N MET A 181 -5.60 -18.95 -7.47
CA MET A 181 -6.17 -18.62 -6.16
C MET A 181 -5.16 -17.88 -5.30
N ARG A 182 -3.89 -18.24 -5.36
CA ARG A 182 -2.82 -17.52 -4.67
C ARG A 182 -2.66 -16.10 -5.21
N VAL A 183 -2.65 -15.89 -6.54
CA VAL A 183 -2.57 -14.54 -7.13
C VAL A 183 -3.74 -13.67 -6.68
N LEU A 184 -4.97 -14.19 -6.71
CA LEU A 184 -6.15 -13.48 -6.22
C LEU A 184 -6.03 -13.11 -4.74
N LYS A 185 -5.64 -14.07 -3.91
CA LYS A 185 -5.47 -13.88 -2.46
C LYS A 185 -4.38 -12.85 -2.16
N GLU A 186 -3.18 -13.00 -2.73
CA GLU A 186 -2.07 -12.07 -2.50
C GLU A 186 -2.40 -10.65 -2.98
N SER A 187 -3.18 -10.50 -4.06
CA SER A 187 -3.67 -9.20 -4.51
C SER A 187 -4.53 -8.50 -3.46
N LEU A 188 -5.40 -9.22 -2.76
CA LEU A 188 -6.22 -8.68 -1.67
C LEU A 188 -5.38 -8.36 -0.44
N LEU A 189 -4.44 -9.24 -0.06
CA LEU A 189 -3.55 -9.02 1.08
C LEU A 189 -2.64 -7.81 0.87
N ALA A 190 -2.16 -7.59 -0.37
CA ALA A 190 -1.33 -6.45 -0.72
C ALA A 190 -2.06 -5.10 -0.56
N ILE A 191 -3.40 -5.06 -0.63
CA ILE A 191 -4.19 -3.85 -0.38
C ILE A 191 -4.01 -3.33 1.06
N ASN A 192 -3.79 -4.21 2.02
CA ASN A 192 -3.62 -3.86 3.44
C ASN A 192 -2.18 -3.67 3.88
N ARG A 193 -1.23 -3.87 2.97
CA ARG A 193 0.16 -3.55 3.27
C ARG A 193 0.34 -2.03 3.31
N ASN A 194 1.37 -1.56 4.01
CA ASN A 194 1.69 -0.13 4.11
C ASN A 194 2.29 0.43 2.80
N PHE A 195 1.61 0.15 1.69
CA PHE A 195 1.97 0.65 0.38
C PHE A 195 1.31 2.00 0.09
N ASN A 196 1.84 2.73 -0.89
CA ASN A 196 1.22 3.96 -1.33
C ASN A 196 -0.15 3.71 -2.00
N LYS A 197 -0.99 4.75 -2.06
CA LYS A 197 -2.36 4.70 -2.60
C LYS A 197 -2.44 4.11 -4.01
N ASN A 198 -1.45 4.41 -4.85
CA ASN A 198 -1.49 3.99 -6.26
C ASN A 198 -1.20 2.50 -6.37
N LEU A 199 -0.25 1.98 -5.60
CA LEU A 199 0.09 0.57 -5.58
C LEU A 199 -1.04 -0.27 -4.98
N CYS A 200 -1.63 0.13 -3.84
CA CYS A 200 -2.83 -0.55 -3.30
C CYS A 200 -3.98 -0.57 -4.31
N SER A 201 -4.18 0.55 -5.04
CA SER A 201 -5.22 0.61 -6.08
C SER A 201 -4.89 -0.26 -7.29
N TRP A 202 -3.60 -0.44 -7.61
CA TRP A 202 -3.14 -1.33 -8.67
C TRP A 202 -3.45 -2.80 -8.33
N PHE A 203 -3.18 -3.24 -7.08
CA PHE A 203 -3.53 -4.59 -6.64
C PHE A 203 -5.04 -4.85 -6.64
N ALA A 204 -5.85 -3.88 -6.18
CA ALA A 204 -7.31 -3.99 -6.28
C ALA A 204 -7.78 -4.09 -7.75
N GLY A 205 -7.13 -3.34 -8.65
CA GLY A 205 -7.35 -3.42 -10.09
C GLY A 205 -6.95 -4.78 -10.67
N MET A 206 -5.84 -5.36 -10.24
CA MET A 206 -5.40 -6.69 -10.67
C MET A 206 -6.40 -7.77 -10.26
N PHE A 207 -6.87 -7.76 -9.00
CA PHE A 207 -7.92 -8.67 -8.55
C PHE A 207 -9.16 -8.60 -9.46
N THR A 208 -9.58 -7.38 -9.81
CA THR A 208 -10.74 -7.18 -10.70
C THR A 208 -10.44 -7.64 -12.14
N ALA A 209 -9.25 -7.34 -12.67
CA ALA A 209 -8.85 -7.69 -14.03
C ALA A 209 -8.72 -9.20 -14.25
N LEU A 210 -8.37 -9.94 -13.21
CA LEU A 210 -8.39 -11.41 -13.22
C LEU A 210 -9.82 -11.98 -13.28
N ASN A 211 -10.85 -11.13 -13.15
CA ASN A 211 -12.25 -11.50 -13.26
C ASN A 211 -12.61 -12.75 -12.42
N PRO A 212 -12.48 -12.67 -11.06
CA PRO A 212 -12.73 -13.82 -10.20
C PRO A 212 -14.18 -14.28 -10.31
N SER A 213 -14.38 -15.58 -10.44
CA SER A 213 -15.70 -16.21 -10.42
C SER A 213 -16.40 -16.00 -9.06
N VAL A 214 -17.72 -16.22 -9.02
CA VAL A 214 -18.49 -16.13 -7.78
C VAL A 214 -17.94 -17.09 -6.71
N GLU A 215 -17.54 -18.30 -7.10
CA GLU A 215 -16.96 -19.29 -6.19
C GLU A 215 -15.62 -18.85 -5.61
N GLU A 216 -14.74 -18.27 -6.45
CA GLU A 216 -13.47 -17.72 -6.00
C GLU A 216 -13.69 -16.55 -5.03
N GLN A 217 -14.63 -15.63 -5.34
CA GLN A 217 -14.98 -14.52 -4.46
C GLN A 217 -15.57 -15.00 -3.12
N LEU A 218 -16.43 -16.02 -3.13
CA LEU A 218 -16.99 -16.62 -1.92
C LEU A 218 -15.93 -17.28 -1.05
N THR A 219 -14.91 -17.86 -1.66
CA THR A 219 -13.78 -18.47 -0.93
C THR A 219 -12.89 -17.40 -0.30
N LEU A 220 -12.74 -16.24 -0.96
CA LEU A 220 -11.86 -15.13 -0.55
C LEU A 220 -12.58 -14.02 0.24
N GLN A 221 -13.81 -14.26 0.73
CA GLN A 221 -14.53 -13.25 1.53
C GLN A 221 -13.72 -12.71 2.71
N PRO A 222 -13.03 -13.54 3.51
CA PRO A 222 -12.24 -13.03 4.63
C PRO A 222 -11.16 -12.01 4.17
N GLU A 223 -10.47 -12.30 3.07
CA GLU A 223 -9.45 -11.41 2.52
C GLU A 223 -10.07 -10.14 1.91
N MET A 224 -11.26 -10.27 1.27
CA MET A 224 -12.02 -9.11 0.77
C MET A 224 -12.46 -8.20 1.93
N PHE A 225 -12.93 -8.76 3.05
CA PHE A 225 -13.30 -7.98 4.23
C PHE A 225 -12.07 -7.33 4.87
N ALA A 226 -10.97 -8.06 5.01
CA ALA A 226 -9.72 -7.48 5.49
C ALA A 226 -9.28 -6.28 4.63
N ALA A 227 -9.46 -6.34 3.31
CA ALA A 227 -9.10 -5.25 2.40
C ALA A 227 -9.95 -3.97 2.62
N LEU A 228 -11.10 -4.05 3.30
CA LEU A 228 -11.91 -2.88 3.68
C LEU A 228 -11.27 -2.03 4.77
N SER A 229 -10.28 -2.55 5.49
CA SER A 229 -9.49 -1.82 6.48
C SER A 229 -8.31 -1.03 5.88
N SER A 230 -8.17 -1.01 4.55
CA SER A 230 -7.13 -0.22 3.87
C SER A 230 -7.22 1.27 4.23
N PRO A 231 -6.08 1.98 4.38
CA PRO A 231 -6.10 3.44 4.60
C PRO A 231 -6.53 4.23 3.35
N HIS A 232 -6.74 3.55 2.21
CA HIS A 232 -7.00 4.19 0.93
C HIS A 232 -8.42 3.90 0.42
N SER A 233 -9.20 4.93 0.19
CA SER A 233 -10.61 4.84 -0.20
C SER A 233 -10.85 4.19 -1.59
N ARG A 234 -9.91 4.32 -2.53
CA ARG A 234 -10.09 3.76 -3.89
C ARG A 234 -10.15 2.24 -3.90
N PRO A 235 -9.19 1.49 -3.33
CA PRO A 235 -9.32 0.03 -3.22
C PRO A 235 -10.55 -0.39 -2.42
N ILE A 236 -10.88 0.29 -1.30
CA ILE A 236 -12.11 0.01 -0.54
C ILE A 236 -13.35 0.07 -1.44
N ASN A 237 -13.49 1.13 -2.23
CA ASN A 237 -14.64 1.30 -3.12
C ASN A 237 -14.71 0.23 -4.22
N ILE A 238 -13.57 -0.25 -4.73
CA ILE A 238 -13.53 -1.37 -5.67
C ILE A 238 -14.06 -2.64 -5.01
N ILE A 239 -13.57 -2.97 -3.81
CA ILE A 239 -14.00 -4.17 -3.08
C ILE A 239 -15.47 -4.09 -2.69
N LEU A 240 -15.96 -2.94 -2.19
CA LEU A 240 -17.38 -2.74 -1.89
C LEU A 240 -18.26 -2.94 -3.13
N GLY A 241 -17.79 -2.55 -4.32
CA GLY A 241 -18.48 -2.81 -5.58
C GLY A 241 -18.64 -4.31 -5.87
N LEU A 242 -17.60 -5.11 -5.62
CA LEU A 242 -17.64 -6.57 -5.77
C LEU A 242 -18.56 -7.22 -4.72
N LEU A 243 -18.42 -6.84 -3.46
CA LEU A 243 -19.23 -7.32 -2.35
C LEU A 243 -20.72 -7.00 -2.56
N LYS A 244 -21.04 -5.85 -3.13
CA LYS A 244 -22.43 -5.50 -3.49
C LYS A 244 -23.03 -6.48 -4.51
N ASN A 245 -22.23 -7.01 -5.42
CA ASN A 245 -22.70 -8.01 -6.37
C ASN A 245 -22.85 -9.38 -5.70
N LEU A 246 -21.95 -9.70 -4.79
CA LEU A 246 -21.87 -10.98 -4.10
C LEU A 246 -22.90 -11.13 -2.97
N CYS A 247 -23.33 -10.04 -2.33
CA CYS A 247 -24.10 -10.05 -1.06
C CYS A 247 -25.47 -10.72 -1.15
N SER A 248 -26.03 -10.94 -2.35
CA SER A 248 -27.27 -11.70 -2.54
C SER A 248 -27.07 -13.23 -2.47
N HIS A 249 -25.81 -13.69 -2.50
CA HIS A 249 -25.52 -15.12 -2.49
C HIS A 249 -25.79 -15.73 -1.11
N PRO A 250 -26.40 -16.95 -1.01
CA PRO A 250 -26.69 -17.58 0.29
C PRO A 250 -25.46 -17.78 1.19
N ARG A 251 -24.28 -18.07 0.60
CA ARG A 251 -23.01 -18.26 1.33
C ARG A 251 -22.26 -16.95 1.63
N PHE A 252 -22.89 -15.80 1.41
CA PHE A 252 -22.28 -14.53 1.80
C PHE A 252 -22.22 -14.40 3.32
N LEU A 253 -21.06 -14.15 3.87
CA LEU A 253 -20.80 -14.01 5.31
C LEU A 253 -21.30 -12.64 5.79
N THR A 254 -22.60 -12.58 6.11
CA THR A 254 -23.29 -11.32 6.40
C THR A 254 -22.81 -10.71 7.71
N ASP A 255 -22.65 -11.51 8.76
CA ASP A 255 -22.19 -11.04 10.08
C ASP A 255 -20.77 -10.44 9.97
N ASP A 256 -19.84 -11.14 9.30
CA ASP A 256 -18.47 -10.68 9.12
C ASP A 256 -18.41 -9.36 8.32
N PHE A 257 -19.31 -9.16 7.35
CA PHE A 257 -19.42 -7.88 6.65
C PHE A 257 -19.97 -6.77 7.55
N LEU A 258 -20.97 -7.07 8.37
CA LEU A 258 -21.55 -6.08 9.30
C LEU A 258 -20.54 -5.62 10.34
N ASP A 259 -19.63 -6.48 10.78
CA ASP A 259 -18.52 -6.12 11.67
C ASP A 259 -17.58 -5.07 11.05
N GLN A 260 -17.46 -5.05 9.72
CA GLN A 260 -16.63 -4.06 9.03
C GLN A 260 -17.26 -2.66 8.96
N THR A 261 -18.57 -2.53 9.21
CA THR A 261 -19.28 -1.25 9.02
C THR A 261 -18.75 -0.14 9.91
N THR A 262 -18.28 -0.44 11.11
CA THR A 262 -17.68 0.53 12.03
C THR A 262 -16.46 1.22 11.41
N VAL A 263 -15.55 0.44 10.82
CA VAL A 263 -14.36 0.97 10.15
C VAL A 263 -14.74 1.75 8.89
N LEU A 264 -15.72 1.26 8.13
CA LEU A 264 -16.18 1.90 6.90
C LEU A 264 -16.85 3.25 7.16
N PHE A 265 -17.66 3.38 8.22
CA PHE A 265 -18.30 4.63 8.59
C PHE A 265 -17.37 5.60 9.36
N ALA A 266 -16.26 5.11 9.89
CA ALA A 266 -15.19 5.96 10.43
C ALA A 266 -14.37 6.67 9.34
N SER A 267 -14.53 6.30 8.06
CA SER A 267 -13.85 6.96 6.94
C SER A 267 -14.37 8.39 6.72
N ASP A 268 -13.48 9.34 6.43
CA ASP A 268 -13.86 10.71 6.04
C ASP A 268 -14.37 10.80 4.58
N VAL A 269 -14.34 9.70 3.83
CA VAL A 269 -14.63 9.70 2.40
C VAL A 269 -16.09 9.33 2.13
N LYS A 270 -16.88 10.32 1.70
CA LYS A 270 -18.30 10.16 1.36
C LYS A 270 -18.60 8.96 0.45
N ALA A 271 -17.75 8.69 -0.56
CA ALA A 271 -17.96 7.57 -1.47
C ALA A 271 -17.93 6.21 -0.76
N VAL A 272 -17.10 6.05 0.30
CA VAL A 272 -17.06 4.84 1.11
C VAL A 272 -18.39 4.64 1.83
N HIS A 273 -18.92 5.67 2.50
CA HIS A 273 -20.23 5.63 3.14
C HIS A 273 -21.35 5.26 2.15
N GLN A 274 -21.36 5.91 0.98
CA GLN A 274 -22.39 5.71 -0.03
C GLN A 274 -22.38 4.27 -0.58
N ASN A 275 -21.19 3.69 -0.79
CA ASN A 275 -21.03 2.33 -1.28
C ASN A 275 -21.37 1.31 -0.18
N THR A 276 -20.99 1.55 1.07
CA THR A 276 -21.37 0.73 2.23
C THR A 276 -22.89 0.68 2.37
N LEU A 277 -23.56 1.83 2.36
CA LEU A 277 -25.02 1.90 2.39
C LEU A 277 -25.66 1.20 1.18
N GLY A 278 -24.99 1.19 0.03
CA GLY A 278 -25.43 0.44 -1.14
C GLY A 278 -25.41 -1.08 -0.93
N VAL A 279 -24.41 -1.61 -0.23
CA VAL A 279 -24.34 -3.04 0.16
C VAL A 279 -25.41 -3.33 1.22
N LEU A 280 -25.49 -2.52 2.29
CA LEU A 280 -26.46 -2.70 3.37
C LEU A 280 -27.90 -2.68 2.85
N SER A 281 -28.24 -1.75 1.95
CA SER A 281 -29.58 -1.67 1.36
C SER A 281 -29.93 -2.91 0.54
N LYS A 282 -28.96 -3.48 -0.17
CA LYS A 282 -29.17 -4.70 -0.95
C LYS A 282 -29.31 -5.92 -0.02
N LEU A 283 -28.49 -6.02 1.02
CA LEU A 283 -28.60 -7.05 2.04
C LEU A 283 -29.98 -7.02 2.74
N ALA A 284 -30.44 -5.85 3.19
CA ALA A 284 -31.73 -5.70 3.86
C ALA A 284 -32.94 -6.11 2.98
N LYS A 285 -32.77 -5.95 1.64
CA LYS A 285 -33.76 -6.39 0.68
C LYS A 285 -33.81 -7.92 0.56
N GLU A 286 -32.64 -8.55 0.46
CA GLU A 286 -32.49 -9.97 0.15
C GLU A 286 -32.58 -10.86 1.41
N LYS A 287 -32.04 -10.41 2.55
CA LYS A 287 -31.95 -11.18 3.81
C LYS A 287 -32.80 -10.52 4.90
N LYS A 288 -34.07 -10.91 4.94
CA LYS A 288 -35.05 -10.29 5.83
C LYS A 288 -34.72 -10.47 7.32
N GLU A 289 -34.13 -11.61 7.66
CA GLU A 289 -33.70 -11.96 9.02
C GLU A 289 -32.60 -11.05 9.59
N TYR A 290 -31.85 -10.37 8.73
CA TYR A 290 -30.79 -9.45 9.14
C TYR A 290 -31.22 -7.98 9.18
N ARG A 291 -32.47 -7.63 8.89
CA ARG A 291 -32.93 -6.25 8.72
C ARG A 291 -32.66 -5.38 9.93
N ASP A 292 -32.92 -5.86 11.12
CA ASP A 292 -32.71 -5.14 12.36
C ASP A 292 -31.21 -4.84 12.56
N THR A 293 -30.37 -5.85 12.47
CA THR A 293 -28.91 -5.73 12.58
C THR A 293 -28.33 -4.79 11.51
N ILE A 294 -28.85 -4.87 10.26
CA ILE A 294 -28.43 -3.98 9.18
C ILE A 294 -28.85 -2.54 9.46
N CYS A 295 -30.02 -2.27 10.00
CA CYS A 295 -30.47 -0.94 10.38
C CYS A 295 -29.60 -0.36 11.51
N CYS A 296 -29.27 -1.17 12.52
CA CYS A 296 -28.34 -0.81 13.58
C CYS A 296 -26.94 -0.49 13.04
N ALA A 297 -26.41 -1.32 12.12
CA ALA A 297 -25.14 -1.06 11.46
C ALA A 297 -25.18 0.23 10.62
N ALA A 298 -26.27 0.50 9.91
CA ALA A 298 -26.45 1.73 9.13
C ALA A 298 -26.49 2.98 10.00
N ALA A 299 -27.06 2.88 11.23
CA ALA A 299 -27.13 3.99 12.18
C ALA A 299 -25.74 4.56 12.54
N GLN A 300 -24.66 3.74 12.51
CA GLN A 300 -23.28 4.19 12.73
C GLN A 300 -22.87 5.31 11.74
N GLY A 301 -23.40 5.29 10.53
CA GLY A 301 -23.14 6.32 9.51
C GLY A 301 -23.75 7.69 9.84
N LEU A 302 -24.61 7.80 10.86
CA LEU A 302 -25.15 9.08 11.35
C LEU A 302 -24.08 9.96 12.05
N MET A 303 -22.88 9.42 12.32
CA MET A 303 -21.72 10.22 12.70
C MET A 303 -21.33 11.21 11.60
N SER A 304 -21.56 10.88 10.34
CA SER A 304 -21.27 11.75 9.21
C SER A 304 -22.28 12.91 9.17
N ARG A 305 -21.76 14.14 9.11
CA ARG A 305 -22.60 15.35 8.93
C ARG A 305 -23.03 15.59 7.48
N ASP A 306 -22.71 14.67 6.56
CA ASP A 306 -23.15 14.77 5.17
C ASP A 306 -24.64 14.43 5.03
N GLU A 307 -25.40 15.42 4.59
CA GLU A 307 -26.85 15.31 4.44
C GLU A 307 -27.27 14.14 3.53
N SER A 308 -26.55 13.95 2.43
CA SER A 308 -26.90 12.87 1.48
C SER A 308 -26.67 11.48 2.07
N THR A 309 -25.70 11.33 2.97
CA THR A 309 -25.43 10.10 3.70
C THR A 309 -26.55 9.87 4.72
N GLN A 310 -26.88 10.85 5.54
CA GLN A 310 -27.96 10.74 6.52
C GLN A 310 -29.31 10.46 5.85
N ASN A 311 -29.63 11.13 4.73
CA ASN A 311 -30.88 10.88 3.98
C ASN A 311 -30.97 9.43 3.46
N LYS A 312 -29.84 8.82 3.05
CA LYS A 312 -29.84 7.40 2.64
C LYS A 312 -30.03 6.46 3.81
N ILE A 313 -29.47 6.78 4.98
CA ILE A 313 -29.66 6.01 6.21
C ILE A 313 -31.13 6.07 6.63
N VAL A 314 -31.72 7.26 6.63
CA VAL A 314 -33.15 7.44 6.91
C VAL A 314 -34.01 6.57 6.01
N LYS A 315 -33.78 6.62 4.68
CA LYS A 315 -34.52 5.79 3.72
C LYS A 315 -34.37 4.29 3.99
N LEU A 316 -33.16 3.84 4.35
CA LEU A 316 -32.91 2.44 4.67
C LEU A 316 -33.71 2.03 5.92
N ILE A 317 -33.62 2.83 6.99
CA ILE A 317 -34.33 2.56 8.25
C ILE A 317 -35.84 2.61 8.06
N GLN A 318 -36.39 3.62 7.36
CA GLN A 318 -37.83 3.71 7.08
C GLN A 318 -38.35 2.57 6.22
N THR A 319 -37.48 1.98 5.37
CA THR A 319 -37.89 0.90 4.46
C THR A 319 -37.83 -0.46 5.15
N PHE A 320 -36.87 -0.69 6.03
CA PHE A 320 -36.56 -2.02 6.56
C PHE A 320 -36.53 -2.12 8.07
N GLY A 321 -36.45 -0.99 8.81
CA GLY A 321 -36.43 -0.97 10.28
C GLY A 321 -37.80 -1.12 10.91
N GLU A 322 -37.84 -1.75 12.06
CA GLU A 322 -39.06 -1.87 12.87
C GLU A 322 -39.07 -0.79 13.96
N THR A 323 -40.16 -0.02 14.05
CA THR A 323 -40.28 1.11 15.01
C THR A 323 -40.24 0.65 16.47
N GLU A 324 -40.63 -0.59 16.73
CA GLU A 324 -40.66 -1.19 18.07
C GLU A 324 -39.36 -1.92 18.45
N SER A 325 -38.37 -1.99 17.55
CA SER A 325 -37.07 -2.65 17.84
C SER A 325 -36.30 -1.87 18.92
N PRO A 326 -36.05 -2.47 20.10
CA PRO A 326 -35.28 -1.81 21.16
C PRO A 326 -33.81 -1.62 20.77
N THR A 327 -33.25 -2.56 20.03
CA THR A 327 -31.84 -2.50 19.55
C THR A 327 -31.65 -1.37 18.56
N LEU A 328 -32.61 -1.14 17.65
CA LEU A 328 -32.55 -0.02 16.72
C LEU A 328 -32.74 1.33 17.42
N LYS A 329 -33.66 1.43 18.40
CA LYS A 329 -33.88 2.62 19.23
C LYS A 329 -32.58 3.00 19.96
N GLU A 330 -31.93 2.04 20.61
CA GLU A 330 -30.64 2.23 21.30
C GLU A 330 -29.56 2.70 20.33
N ALA A 331 -29.40 2.01 19.19
CA ALA A 331 -28.43 2.38 18.17
C ALA A 331 -28.62 3.79 17.62
N LEU A 332 -29.87 4.23 17.39
CA LEU A 332 -30.19 5.57 16.94
C LEU A 332 -29.94 6.62 18.03
N SER A 333 -30.28 6.31 19.26
CA SER A 333 -30.09 7.22 20.40
C SER A 333 -28.61 7.54 20.62
N ALA A 334 -27.70 6.59 20.39
CA ALA A 334 -26.26 6.80 20.48
C ALA A 334 -25.73 7.90 19.54
N TYR A 335 -26.43 8.15 18.43
CA TYR A 335 -26.03 9.16 17.42
C TYR A 335 -26.96 10.36 17.37
N ALA A 336 -27.84 10.52 18.34
CA ALA A 336 -28.84 11.61 18.37
C ALA A 336 -28.22 13.00 18.25
N GLU A 337 -27.05 13.25 18.84
CA GLU A 337 -26.37 14.55 18.80
C GLU A 337 -25.76 14.88 17.44
N THR A 338 -25.34 13.87 16.67
CA THR A 338 -24.72 14.04 15.35
C THR A 338 -25.73 14.12 14.20
N MET A 339 -26.97 13.75 14.46
CA MET A 339 -28.07 13.82 13.48
C MET A 339 -28.39 15.27 13.10
N LEU A 340 -28.63 15.49 11.81
CA LEU A 340 -29.20 16.75 11.31
C LEU A 340 -30.65 16.90 11.79
N THR A 341 -31.12 18.13 11.90
CA THR A 341 -32.50 18.44 12.34
C THR A 341 -33.56 17.78 11.46
N SER A 342 -33.32 17.69 10.14
CA SER A 342 -34.17 16.98 9.20
C SER A 342 -34.24 15.48 9.52
N THR A 343 -33.06 14.86 9.73
CA THR A 343 -32.93 13.45 10.08
C THR A 343 -33.66 13.10 11.38
N LYS A 344 -33.50 13.93 12.42
CA LYS A 344 -34.22 13.76 13.70
C LYS A 344 -35.74 13.77 13.53
N LYS A 345 -36.27 14.68 12.69
CA LYS A 345 -37.71 14.74 12.40
C LYS A 345 -38.20 13.49 11.67
N GLU A 346 -37.45 13.00 10.69
CA GLU A 346 -37.82 11.83 9.89
C GLU A 346 -37.74 10.52 10.68
N LEU A 347 -36.82 10.44 11.66
CA LEU A 347 -36.67 9.27 12.53
C LEU A 347 -37.38 9.42 13.88
N ALA A 348 -38.20 10.47 14.08
CA ALA A 348 -38.88 10.73 15.35
C ALA A 348 -39.77 9.55 15.84
N ALA A 349 -40.30 8.75 14.93
CA ALA A 349 -41.10 7.54 15.30
C ALA A 349 -40.24 6.48 15.98
N TYR A 350 -38.95 6.42 15.67
CA TYR A 350 -37.97 5.48 16.23
C TYR A 350 -37.29 5.98 17.51
N LEU A 351 -37.46 7.28 17.86
CA LEU A 351 -36.78 7.93 18.99
C LEU A 351 -37.73 8.27 20.15
N LYS A 352 -39.05 7.97 20.04
CA LYS A 352 -40.10 8.54 20.88
C LYS A 352 -40.06 8.25 22.39
N ASP A 353 -39.25 7.29 22.84
CA ASP A 353 -39.25 6.95 24.28
C ASP A 353 -38.18 7.69 25.12
N ASN A 354 -37.24 8.42 24.47
CA ASN A 354 -36.17 9.15 25.17
C ASN A 354 -36.26 10.66 25.12
N VAL A 355 -37.21 11.25 24.37
CA VAL A 355 -37.29 12.72 24.18
C VAL A 355 -38.14 13.38 25.26
N SER A 356 -39.02 12.62 25.97
CA SER A 356 -39.84 13.17 27.05
C SER A 356 -39.07 13.47 28.34
N ASP A 357 -38.00 12.69 28.63
CA ASP A 357 -37.24 12.86 29.86
C ASP A 357 -36.06 13.87 29.69
N ALA A 358 -35.47 13.98 28.50
CA ALA A 358 -34.39 14.95 28.25
C ALA A 358 -34.89 16.40 28.22
N LEU A 359 -36.11 16.65 27.72
CA LEU A 359 -36.70 17.98 27.70
C LEU A 359 -37.20 18.42 29.08
N SER A 360 -37.47 17.50 30.02
CA SER A 360 -37.79 17.82 31.40
C SER A 360 -36.55 18.10 32.26
N THR A 361 -35.41 17.44 31.95
CA THR A 361 -34.17 17.62 32.71
C THR A 361 -33.44 18.92 32.34
N ASP A 362 -33.48 19.36 31.08
CA ASP A 362 -32.88 20.64 30.66
C ASP A 362 -33.62 21.87 31.22
N LYS A 363 -34.93 21.76 31.41
CA LYS A 363 -35.69 22.87 32.07
C LYS A 363 -35.41 22.98 33.57
N VAL A 364 -35.10 21.89 34.24
CA VAL A 364 -34.72 21.88 35.66
C VAL A 364 -33.27 22.34 35.86
N LEU A 365 -32.35 21.98 34.93
CA LEU A 365 -30.96 22.42 34.99
C LEU A 365 -30.78 23.92 34.68
N LEU A 366 -31.57 24.49 33.76
CA LEU A 366 -31.50 25.95 33.45
C LEU A 366 -32.03 26.82 34.60
N THR A 367 -33.00 26.33 35.39
CA THR A 367 -33.50 27.09 36.57
C THR A 367 -32.57 26.98 37.78
N THR A 368 -31.73 25.98 37.89
CA THR A 368 -30.75 25.85 38.99
C THR A 368 -29.40 26.50 38.69
N LEU A 369 -29.05 26.79 37.43
CA LEU A 369 -27.83 27.49 37.07
C LEU A 369 -27.94 29.03 37.17
N ASP A 370 -29.16 29.60 37.03
CA ASP A 370 -29.36 31.05 37.19
C ASP A 370 -29.31 31.51 38.66
N GLU A 371 -29.46 30.62 39.63
CA GLU A 371 -29.37 30.97 41.07
C GLU A 371 -27.96 30.85 41.67
N GLN A 372 -26.99 30.28 40.94
CA GLN A 372 -25.61 30.11 41.44
C GLN A 372 -24.54 30.92 40.69
N ALA A 373 -24.90 31.75 39.73
CA ALA A 373 -23.98 32.64 39.02
C ALA A 373 -23.86 34.01 39.69
N SER A 374 -23.56 34.02 40.97
CA SER A 374 -23.09 35.26 41.66
C SER A 374 -21.70 34.99 42.22
N VAL A 375 -20.73 35.63 41.57
CA VAL A 375 -19.42 36.04 42.10
C VAL A 375 -18.37 34.94 42.32
N ALA A 376 -17.53 34.77 41.33
CA ALA A 376 -16.09 34.61 41.55
C ALA A 376 -15.34 35.41 40.46
N SER A 377 -14.86 36.59 40.81
CA SER A 377 -13.89 37.32 40.01
C SER A 377 -12.56 36.58 40.06
N PHE A 378 -12.10 36.12 38.93
CA PHE A 378 -10.73 35.60 38.78
C PHE A 378 -9.80 36.78 38.44
N ASP A 379 -8.90 37.12 39.37
CA ASP A 379 -7.78 38.01 39.10
C ASP A 379 -6.77 37.27 38.18
N TYR A 380 -6.55 37.82 36.99
CA TYR A 380 -5.59 37.33 36.02
C TYR A 380 -4.26 38.03 36.22
N GLU A 381 -3.25 37.33 36.72
CA GLU A 381 -1.85 37.80 36.68
C GLU A 381 -1.24 37.52 35.32
N PRO A 382 -0.72 38.52 34.60
CA PRO A 382 -0.07 38.28 33.30
C PRO A 382 1.31 37.63 33.48
N MET A 383 1.56 36.58 32.71
CA MET A 383 2.86 35.91 32.64
C MET A 383 3.97 36.87 32.19
N PRO A 384 5.18 36.81 32.76
CA PRO A 384 6.30 37.65 32.37
C PRO A 384 6.81 37.26 30.96
N THR A 385 6.99 38.31 30.15
CA THR A 385 7.56 38.24 28.80
C THR A 385 9.03 37.85 28.90
N ILE A 386 9.41 36.69 28.37
CA ILE A 386 10.80 36.32 28.20
C ILE A 386 11.29 37.01 26.92
N LEU A 387 12.11 38.06 27.11
CA LEU A 387 12.91 38.66 26.03
C LEU A 387 14.05 37.71 25.63
N ARG A 388 14.12 37.46 24.32
CA ARG A 388 15.29 36.88 23.68
C ARG A 388 16.22 37.99 23.19
#